data_07282ee471aac908fea4ebb52d989a4e
#
_entry.id   07282ee471aac908fea4ebb52d989a4e
#
_cell.length_a   1.000
_cell.length_b   1.000
_cell.length_c   1.000
_cell.angle_alpha   90.00
_cell.angle_beta   90.00
_cell.angle_gamma   90.00
#
_symmetry.space_group_name_H-M   'P 1'
#
loop_
_entity.id
_entity.type
_entity.pdbx_description
1 polymer ?
#
loop_
_entity_poly.entity_id
_entity_poly.type
_entity_poly.pdbx_seq_one_letter_code
_entity_poly.pdbx_strand_id
1 'polypeptide(L)'
;MYEEVQGIVYKCRNEYYLHLWELSDWDQEGMICLHELISREEGLVEDIPRLRKYFKTKFRNRVLDYIRKQESQKRRYDKELYEEVGEI
;
A
#
# COMPACT_ATOMS: atom_id res chain seq x y z
N MET A 1 -6.01 6.99 17.19
CA MET A 1 -6.04 7.72 15.92
C MET A 1 -6.00 6.83 14.68
N TYR A 2 -5.17 5.80 14.64
CA TYR A 2 -5.17 4.84 13.53
C TYR A 2 -6.54 4.20 13.32
N GLU A 3 -7.30 4.01 14.37
CA GLU A 3 -8.64 3.44 14.33
C GLU A 3 -9.56 4.17 13.35
N GLU A 4 -9.36 5.46 13.17
CA GLU A 4 -10.15 6.30 12.26
C GLU A 4 -9.94 5.93 10.79
N VAL A 5 -8.80 5.34 10.45
CA VAL A 5 -8.44 4.99 9.07
C VAL A 5 -8.23 3.50 8.86
N GLN A 6 -8.29 2.70 9.92
CA GLN A 6 -8.09 1.24 9.85
C GLN A 6 -9.05 0.56 8.87
N GLY A 7 -10.31 0.99 8.84
CA GLY A 7 -11.30 0.46 7.89
C GLY A 7 -10.91 0.68 6.44
N ILE A 8 -10.26 1.81 6.16
CA ILE A 8 -9.74 2.12 4.80
C ILE A 8 -8.63 1.14 4.43
N VAL A 9 -7.73 0.85 5.36
CA VAL A 9 -6.65 -0.12 5.16
C VAL A 9 -7.21 -1.51 4.84
N TYR A 10 -8.18 -1.97 5.60
CA TYR A 10 -8.79 -3.28 5.42
C TYR A 10 -9.58 -3.36 4.11
N LYS A 11 -10.23 -2.28 3.71
CA LYS A 11 -10.92 -2.22 2.43
C LYS A 11 -9.92 -2.35 1.27
N CYS A 12 -8.79 -1.66 1.35
CA CYS A 12 -7.73 -1.80 0.36
C CYS A 12 -7.18 -3.22 0.32
N ARG A 13 -7.01 -3.86 1.47
CA ARG A 13 -6.58 -5.25 1.55
C ARG A 13 -7.54 -6.18 0.82
N ASN A 14 -8.82 -5.92 0.88
CA ASN A 14 -9.83 -6.71 0.18
C ASN A 14 -9.87 -6.43 -1.33
N GLU A 15 -9.51 -5.24 -1.75
CA GLU A 15 -9.53 -4.83 -3.16
C GLU A 15 -8.23 -5.17 -3.91
N TYR A 16 -7.10 -5.18 -3.22
CA TYR A 16 -5.77 -5.37 -3.82
C TYR A 16 -5.04 -6.55 -3.22
N TYR A 17 -4.24 -7.23 -4.02
CA TYR A 17 -3.47 -8.38 -3.58
C TYR A 17 -1.97 -8.09 -3.60
N LEU A 18 -1.34 -8.25 -2.41
CA LEU A 18 0.10 -8.18 -2.22
C LEU A 18 0.52 -9.50 -1.58
N HIS A 19 1.10 -10.40 -2.36
CA HIS A 19 1.34 -11.79 -1.95
C HIS A 19 2.35 -11.95 -0.80
N LEU A 20 3.21 -10.95 -0.58
CA LEU A 20 4.18 -10.99 0.51
C LEU A 20 3.69 -10.29 1.79
N TRP A 21 2.49 -9.70 1.76
CA TRP A 21 1.96 -8.96 2.89
C TRP A 21 0.97 -9.79 3.69
N GLU A 22 1.23 -9.88 5.00
CA GLU A 22 0.28 -10.39 5.98
C GLU A 22 -0.56 -9.22 6.54
N LEU A 23 -1.56 -9.52 7.36
CA LEU A 23 -2.41 -8.50 7.97
C LEU A 23 -1.59 -7.48 8.77
N SER A 24 -0.57 -7.94 9.50
CA SER A 24 0.32 -7.07 10.26
C SER A 24 1.07 -6.09 9.36
N ASP A 25 1.44 -6.51 8.16
CA ASP A 25 2.12 -5.64 7.19
C ASP A 25 1.19 -4.53 6.69
N TRP A 26 -0.08 -4.86 6.43
CA TRP A 26 -1.08 -3.86 6.05
C TRP A 26 -1.26 -2.82 7.15
N ASP A 27 -1.38 -3.25 8.41
CA ASP A 27 -1.52 -2.34 9.55
C ASP A 27 -0.28 -1.48 9.73
N GLN A 28 0.90 -2.05 9.62
CA GLN A 28 2.17 -1.31 9.74
C GLN A 28 2.28 -0.23 8.67
N GLU A 29 2.01 -0.57 7.42
CA GLU A 29 2.06 0.39 6.32
C GLU A 29 0.99 1.48 6.48
N GLY A 30 -0.18 1.11 6.99
CA GLY A 30 -1.23 2.08 7.30
C GLY A 30 -0.80 3.07 8.37
N MET A 31 -0.15 2.60 9.43
CA MET A 31 0.36 3.46 10.50
C MET A 31 1.44 4.40 10.00
N ILE A 32 2.36 3.91 9.17
CA ILE A 32 3.41 4.74 8.57
C ILE A 32 2.80 5.83 7.69
N CYS A 33 1.85 5.46 6.86
CA CYS A 33 1.15 6.39 5.98
C CYS A 33 0.43 7.49 6.77
N LEU A 34 -0.26 7.11 7.84
CA LEU A 34 -0.96 8.05 8.72
C LEU A 34 0.02 9.01 9.39
N HIS A 35 1.12 8.49 9.90
CA HIS A 35 2.15 9.30 10.55
C HIS A 35 2.73 10.34 9.60
N GLU A 36 3.06 9.93 8.39
CA GLU A 36 3.58 10.84 7.37
C GLU A 36 2.57 11.93 7.02
N LEU A 37 1.30 11.56 6.89
CA LEU A 37 0.23 12.51 6.54
C LEU A 37 0.03 13.55 7.64
N ILE A 38 -0.04 13.12 8.90
CA ILE A 38 -0.21 14.00 10.05
C ILE A 38 1.01 14.91 10.22
N SER A 39 2.20 14.41 9.96
CA SER A 39 3.43 15.18 10.05
C SER A 39 3.48 16.31 9.03
N ARG A 40 2.84 16.12 7.88
CA ARG A 40 2.77 17.16 6.84
C ARG A 40 1.68 18.18 7.09
N GLU A 41 0.52 17.74 7.59
CA GLU A 41 -0.65 18.59 7.80
C GLU A 41 -1.24 18.36 9.18
N GLU A 42 -0.77 19.14 10.16
CA GLU A 42 -1.17 18.99 11.56
C GLU A 42 -2.67 19.19 11.80
N GLY A 43 -3.30 20.05 11.00
CA GLY A 43 -4.73 20.35 11.15
C GLY A 43 -5.66 19.19 10.84
N LEU A 44 -5.16 18.14 10.19
CA LEU A 44 -5.98 16.97 9.84
C LEU A 44 -6.42 16.17 11.06
N VAL A 45 -5.67 16.24 12.15
CA VAL A 45 -6.01 15.55 13.40
C VAL A 45 -7.35 16.02 13.96
N GLU A 46 -7.70 17.28 13.71
CA GLU A 46 -8.93 17.89 14.18
C GLU A 46 -10.09 17.76 13.19
N ASP A 47 -9.81 17.35 11.95
CA ASP A 47 -10.80 17.21 10.88
C ASP A 47 -10.82 15.78 10.35
N ILE A 48 -11.53 14.90 11.04
CA ILE A 48 -11.57 13.47 10.73
C ILE A 48 -12.08 13.15 9.32
N PRO A 49 -13.19 13.73 8.82
CA PRO A 49 -13.62 13.47 7.45
C PRO A 49 -12.56 13.80 6.40
N ARG A 50 -11.85 14.92 6.59
CA ARG A 50 -10.78 15.34 5.70
C ARG A 50 -9.57 14.42 5.81
N LEU A 51 -9.24 14.00 7.04
CA LEU A 51 -8.17 13.04 7.31
C LEU A 51 -8.41 11.74 6.55
N ARG A 52 -9.62 11.19 6.63
CA ARG A 52 -9.99 9.95 5.94
C ARG A 52 -9.86 10.08 4.43
N LYS A 53 -10.29 11.21 3.89
CA LYS A 53 -10.23 11.48 2.45
C LYS A 53 -8.78 11.50 1.94
N TYR A 54 -7.91 12.23 2.62
CA TYR A 54 -6.51 12.32 2.23
C TYR A 54 -5.76 11.01 2.48
N PHE A 55 -6.06 10.33 3.58
CA PHE A 55 -5.48 9.04 3.88
C PHE A 55 -5.82 8.00 2.81
N LYS A 56 -7.08 7.95 2.41
CA LYS A 56 -7.55 7.00 1.39
C LYS A 56 -6.74 7.15 0.10
N THR A 57 -6.58 8.38 -0.38
CA THR A 57 -5.82 8.66 -1.60
C THR A 57 -4.35 8.30 -1.43
N LYS A 58 -3.73 8.74 -0.35
CA LYS A 58 -2.32 8.48 -0.07
C LYS A 58 -2.03 7.00 0.08
N PHE A 59 -2.84 6.30 0.85
CA PHE A 59 -2.65 4.87 1.10
C PHE A 59 -2.87 4.05 -0.16
N ARG A 60 -3.92 4.36 -0.91
CA ARG A 60 -4.19 3.69 -2.18
C ARG A 60 -3.03 3.83 -3.16
N ASN A 61 -2.48 5.04 -3.29
CA ASN A 61 -1.33 5.29 -4.16
C ASN A 61 -0.11 4.49 -3.70
N ARG A 62 0.11 4.39 -2.39
CA ARG A 62 1.18 3.59 -1.81
C ARG A 62 1.02 2.11 -2.15
N VAL A 63 -0.18 1.57 -2.01
CA VAL A 63 -0.49 0.18 -2.35
C VAL A 63 -0.28 -0.08 -3.84
N LEU A 64 -0.74 0.82 -4.69
CA LEU A 64 -0.57 0.71 -6.14
C LEU A 64 0.91 0.71 -6.54
N ASP A 65 1.74 1.50 -5.87
CA ASP A 65 3.18 1.50 -6.11
C ASP A 65 3.81 0.15 -5.75
N TYR A 66 3.41 -0.45 -4.64
CA TYR A 66 3.86 -1.78 -4.25
C TYR A 66 3.41 -2.85 -5.25
N ILE A 67 2.19 -2.75 -5.75
CA ILE A 67 1.68 -3.67 -6.76
C ILE A 67 2.48 -3.57 -8.05
N ARG A 68 2.80 -2.35 -8.49
CA ARG A 68 3.64 -2.13 -9.67
C ARG A 68 5.03 -2.75 -9.52
N LYS A 69 5.63 -2.59 -8.34
CA LYS A 69 6.93 -3.20 -8.03
C LYS A 69 6.84 -4.72 -8.04
N GLN A 70 5.79 -5.27 -7.47
CA GLN A 70 5.54 -6.71 -7.43
C GLN A 70 5.42 -7.28 -8.85
N GLU A 71 4.63 -6.66 -9.71
CA GLU A 71 4.46 -7.07 -11.10
C GLU A 71 5.73 -6.95 -11.91
N SER A 72 6.48 -5.87 -11.70
CA SER A 72 7.77 -5.65 -12.37
C SER A 72 8.78 -6.73 -12.02
N GLN A 73 8.87 -7.11 -10.75
CA GLN A 73 9.76 -8.19 -10.30
C GLN A 73 9.34 -9.53 -10.88
N LYS A 74 8.05 -9.80 -10.93
CA LYS A 74 7.52 -11.03 -11.51
C LYS A 74 7.83 -11.13 -12.99
N ARG A 75 7.63 -10.07 -13.75
CA ARG A 75 7.95 -10.03 -15.17
C ARG A 75 9.44 -10.25 -15.41
N ARG A 76 10.28 -9.65 -14.59
CA ARG A 76 11.74 -9.80 -14.68
C ARG A 76 12.15 -11.25 -14.43
N TYR A 77 11.58 -11.88 -13.42
CA TYR A 77 11.84 -13.26 -13.07
C TYR A 77 11.41 -14.20 -14.21
N ASP A 78 10.20 -14.02 -14.73
CA ASP A 78 9.67 -14.82 -15.83
C ASP A 78 10.53 -14.66 -17.08
N LYS A 79 11.01 -13.45 -17.36
CA LYS A 79 11.88 -13.18 -18.50
C LYS A 79 13.22 -13.88 -18.37
N GLU A 80 13.82 -13.85 -17.20
CA GLU A 80 15.10 -14.54 -16.95
C GLU A 80 14.96 -16.07 -17.11
N LEU A 81 13.89 -16.64 -16.57
CA LEU A 81 13.57 -18.06 -16.74
C LEU A 81 13.39 -18.43 -18.22
N TYR A 82 12.71 -17.58 -18.96
CA TYR A 82 12.43 -17.80 -20.37
C TYR A 82 13.71 -17.75 -21.21
N GLU A 83 14.62 -16.85 -20.87
CA GLU A 83 15.91 -16.73 -21.54
C GLU A 83 16.79 -17.95 -21.30
N GLU A 84 16.81 -18.49 -20.07
CA GLU A 84 17.54 -19.71 -19.76
C GLU A 84 17.04 -20.91 -20.56
N VAL A 85 15.72 -21.05 -20.67
CA VAL A 85 15.10 -22.13 -21.44
C VAL A 85 15.37 -21.93 -22.94
N GLY A 86 15.45 -20.69 -23.40
CA GLY A 86 15.69 -20.35 -24.80
C GLY A 86 17.11 -20.69 -25.29
N GLU A 87 18.08 -20.81 -24.38
CA GLU A 87 19.46 -21.15 -24.71
C GLU A 87 19.69 -22.67 -24.88
N ILE A 88 18.75 -23.45 -24.47
CA ILE A 88 18.82 -24.91 -24.58
C ILE A 88 18.16 -25.36 -25.89
#